data_7afd55d9f6f07cdd87fa33d743bd4405
#
_entry.id   7afd55d9f6f07cdd87fa33d743bd4405
#
_cell.length_a   1.000
_cell.length_b   1.000
_cell.length_c   1.000
_cell.angle_alpha   90.00
_cell.angle_beta   90.00
_cell.angle_gamma   90.00
#
_symmetry.space_group_name_H-M   'P 1'
#
loop_
_entity.id
_entity.type
_entity.pdbx_description
1 polymer ?
#
loop_
_entity_poly.entity_id
_entity_poly.type
_entity_poly.pdbx_seq_one_letter_code
_entity_poly.pdbx_strand_id
1 'polypeptide(L)'
;MAVVDLADIRAVTEGLPRSYEVIVRDRIKFRVGQIVYLAMSRDERTMGIGFPKEEREAAIAAYPDKFLPPSKSDERFRWIEVNLAALDETELRELILEAWRMCVPKTVAALYLGE
;
A
#
# COMPACT_ATOMS: atom_id res chain seq x y z
N MET A 1 -2.44 7.34 -21.89
CA MET A 1 -2.94 6.48 -20.82
C MET A 1 -2.30 6.87 -19.49
N ALA A 2 -3.09 7.19 -18.52
CA ALA A 2 -2.56 7.64 -17.24
C ALA A 2 -2.08 6.45 -16.41
N VAL A 3 -0.84 6.48 -16.00
CA VAL A 3 -0.28 5.52 -15.05
C VAL A 3 -0.38 6.18 -13.68
N VAL A 4 -0.83 5.45 -12.65
CA VAL A 4 -0.88 5.97 -11.29
C VAL A 4 0.54 6.24 -10.79
N ASP A 5 0.70 7.29 -10.03
CA ASP A 5 2.01 7.74 -9.55
C ASP A 5 1.94 8.20 -8.09
N LEU A 6 3.04 8.74 -7.59
CA LEU A 6 3.13 9.22 -6.22
C LEU A 6 2.08 10.30 -5.91
N ALA A 7 1.76 11.16 -6.86
CA ALA A 7 0.73 12.19 -6.64
C ALA A 7 -0.64 11.54 -6.40
N ASP A 8 -0.96 10.48 -7.13
CA ASP A 8 -2.21 9.74 -6.94
C ASP A 8 -2.23 9.04 -5.57
N ILE A 9 -1.09 8.49 -5.17
CA ILE A 9 -0.95 7.87 -3.84
C ILE A 9 -1.19 8.90 -2.75
N ARG A 10 -0.57 10.08 -2.85
CA ARG A 10 -0.73 11.15 -1.88
C ARG A 10 -2.18 11.66 -1.81
N ALA A 11 -2.86 11.70 -2.94
CA ALA A 11 -4.27 12.10 -2.98
C ALA A 11 -5.15 11.19 -2.12
N VAL A 12 -4.80 9.90 -2.00
CA VAL A 12 -5.50 8.96 -1.13
C VAL A 12 -5.04 9.08 0.32
N THR A 13 -3.71 9.05 0.54
CA THR A 13 -3.13 8.95 1.88
C THR A 13 -3.34 10.20 2.72
N GLU A 14 -3.35 11.38 2.10
CA GLU A 14 -3.53 12.65 2.81
C GLU A 14 -4.85 12.75 3.56
N GLY A 15 -5.89 12.07 3.06
CA GLY A 15 -7.20 12.05 3.72
C GLY A 15 -7.36 10.98 4.78
N LEU A 16 -6.40 10.07 4.92
CA LEU A 16 -6.56 8.93 5.83
C LEU A 16 -6.22 9.30 7.27
N PRO A 17 -7.14 9.04 8.22
CA PRO A 17 -6.87 9.31 9.64
C PRO A 17 -5.59 8.65 10.13
N ARG A 18 -4.81 9.38 10.91
CA ARG A 18 -3.56 8.94 11.55
C ARG A 18 -2.43 8.60 10.59
N SER A 19 -2.63 8.79 9.29
CA SER A 19 -1.59 8.53 8.29
C SER A 19 -0.66 9.74 8.16
N TYR A 20 0.63 9.48 8.03
CA TYR A 20 1.61 10.53 7.75
C TYR A 20 2.74 9.99 6.88
N GLU A 21 3.35 10.90 6.12
CA GLU A 21 4.43 10.58 5.21
C GLU A 21 5.78 10.88 5.86
N VAL A 22 6.75 9.98 5.65
CA VAL A 22 8.14 10.19 6.11
C VAL A 22 9.09 9.77 5.00
N ILE A 23 10.32 10.29 5.07
CA ILE A 23 11.39 9.87 4.17
C ILE A 23 12.41 9.13 5.02
N VAL A 24 12.69 7.87 4.67
CA VAL A 24 13.65 7.03 5.38
C VAL A 24 14.64 6.49 4.35
N ARG A 25 15.92 6.86 4.47
CA ARG A 25 16.98 6.40 3.57
C ARG A 25 16.62 6.63 2.09
N ASP A 26 16.16 7.85 1.78
CA ASP A 26 15.76 8.28 0.44
C ASP A 26 14.52 7.57 -0.12
N ARG A 27 13.75 6.86 0.72
CA ARG A 27 12.50 6.22 0.32
C ARG A 27 11.33 6.87 1.03
N ILE A 28 10.28 7.12 0.28
CA ILE A 28 9.04 7.68 0.82
C ILE A 28 8.22 6.55 1.41
N LYS A 29 7.83 6.71 2.67
CA LYS A 29 7.01 5.74 3.40
C LYS A 29 5.82 6.43 4.04
N PHE A 30 4.74 5.69 4.21
CA PHE A 30 3.53 6.16 4.86
C PHE A 30 3.28 5.30 6.09
N ARG A 31 3.06 5.95 7.21
CA ARG A 31 2.93 5.29 8.51
C ARG A 31 1.63 5.64 9.21
N VAL A 32 1.20 4.71 10.09
CA VAL A 32 0.24 4.95 11.16
C VAL A 32 1.00 4.61 12.45
N GLY A 33 1.28 5.60 13.28
CA GLY A 33 2.15 5.40 14.44
C GLY A 33 3.53 4.95 14.00
N GLN A 34 3.96 3.78 14.47
CA GLN A 34 5.26 3.19 14.09
C GLN A 34 5.14 2.21 12.92
N ILE A 35 3.92 1.97 12.42
CA ILE A 35 3.69 0.94 11.42
C ILE A 35 3.74 1.55 10.03
N VAL A 36 4.64 1.04 9.19
CA VAL A 36 4.69 1.40 7.77
C VAL A 36 3.66 0.55 7.05
N TYR A 37 2.69 1.19 6.39
CA TYR A 37 1.68 0.46 5.63
C TYR A 37 1.87 0.61 4.11
N LEU A 38 2.71 1.55 3.68
CA LEU A 38 3.05 1.75 2.28
C LEU A 38 4.48 2.29 2.17
N ALA A 39 5.26 1.75 1.23
CA ALA A 39 6.62 2.21 0.96
C ALA A 39 6.86 2.26 -0.55
N MET A 40 7.34 3.40 -1.02
CA MET A 40 7.68 3.55 -2.44
C MET A 40 9.04 2.95 -2.74
N SER A 41 9.20 2.39 -3.93
CA SER A 41 10.54 2.08 -4.44
C SER A 41 11.26 3.39 -4.78
N ARG A 42 12.58 3.34 -4.88
CA ARG A 42 13.35 4.55 -5.20
C ARG A 42 13.04 5.11 -6.57
N ASP A 43 12.75 4.25 -7.54
CA ASP A 43 12.38 4.68 -8.89
C ASP A 43 10.89 5.01 -9.01
N GLU A 44 10.13 4.86 -7.93
CA GLU A 44 8.69 5.15 -7.88
C GLU A 44 7.84 4.32 -8.85
N ARG A 45 8.35 3.19 -9.29
CA ARG A 45 7.62 2.28 -10.19
C ARG A 45 6.81 1.23 -9.45
N THR A 46 7.22 0.90 -8.24
CA THR A 46 6.51 -0.08 -7.41
C THR A 46 6.25 0.51 -6.04
N MET A 47 5.23 -0.02 -5.39
CA MET A 47 4.97 0.28 -3.99
C MET A 47 4.85 -1.03 -3.22
N GLY A 48 5.42 -1.08 -2.02
CA GLY A 48 5.13 -2.14 -1.07
C GLY A 48 3.97 -1.71 -0.22
N ILE A 49 3.03 -2.60 0.06
CA ILE A 49 1.87 -2.31 0.90
C ILE A 49 1.59 -3.44 1.86
N GLY A 50 0.91 -3.12 2.96
CA GLY A 50 0.35 -4.13 3.84
C GLY A 50 -0.66 -4.99 3.10
N PHE A 51 -0.57 -6.31 3.26
CA PHE A 51 -1.40 -7.26 2.55
C PHE A 51 -1.46 -8.57 3.33
N PRO A 52 -2.62 -9.22 3.41
CA PRO A 52 -2.74 -10.47 4.16
C PRO A 52 -1.81 -11.55 3.61
N LYS A 53 -1.00 -12.15 4.48
CA LYS A 53 -0.04 -13.18 4.10
C LYS A 53 -0.70 -14.38 3.44
N GLU A 54 -1.84 -14.78 3.98
CA GLU A 54 -2.58 -15.95 3.52
C GLU A 54 -3.19 -15.78 2.13
N GLU A 55 -3.31 -14.54 1.65
CA GLU A 55 -3.84 -14.24 0.33
C GLU A 55 -2.76 -13.89 -0.69
N ARG A 56 -1.54 -13.68 -0.22
CA ARG A 56 -0.44 -13.17 -1.05
C ARG A 56 -0.09 -14.07 -2.23
N GLU A 57 0.09 -15.34 -1.96
CA GLU A 57 0.48 -16.31 -2.99
C GLU A 57 -0.58 -16.41 -4.10
N ALA A 58 -1.84 -16.46 -3.70
CA ALA A 58 -2.95 -16.53 -4.65
C ALA A 58 -3.06 -15.24 -5.48
N ALA A 59 -2.82 -14.07 -4.87
CA ALA A 59 -2.86 -12.79 -5.57
C ALA A 59 -1.77 -12.72 -6.63
N ILE A 60 -0.54 -13.12 -6.29
CA ILE A 60 0.59 -13.12 -7.23
C ILE A 60 0.32 -14.09 -8.37
N ALA A 61 -0.21 -15.27 -8.08
CA ALA A 61 -0.54 -16.26 -9.11
C ALA A 61 -1.64 -15.78 -10.04
N ALA A 62 -2.66 -15.10 -9.50
CA ALA A 62 -3.79 -14.62 -10.29
C ALA A 62 -3.44 -13.39 -11.14
N TYR A 63 -2.58 -12.51 -10.65
CA TYR A 63 -2.25 -11.25 -11.31
C TYR A 63 -0.74 -10.99 -11.27
N PRO A 64 0.06 -11.81 -11.99
CA PRO A 64 1.52 -11.70 -11.92
C PRO A 64 2.09 -10.41 -12.50
N ASP A 65 1.33 -9.70 -13.32
CA ASP A 65 1.74 -8.38 -13.84
C ASP A 65 1.52 -7.26 -12.85
N LYS A 66 0.67 -7.49 -11.87
CA LYS A 66 0.28 -6.49 -10.87
C LYS A 66 0.98 -6.71 -9.54
N PHE A 67 0.99 -7.94 -9.03
CA PHE A 67 1.53 -8.27 -7.73
C PHE A 67 2.83 -9.03 -7.84
N LEU A 68 3.81 -8.61 -7.03
CA LEU A 68 5.14 -9.17 -7.00
C LEU A 68 5.43 -9.66 -5.58
N PRO A 69 6.27 -10.70 -5.43
CA PRO A 69 6.64 -11.16 -4.10
C PRO A 69 7.44 -10.07 -3.38
N PRO A 70 7.31 -9.99 -2.05
CA PRO A 70 8.13 -9.06 -1.27
C PRO A 70 9.59 -9.52 -1.28
N SER A 71 10.50 -8.61 -0.88
CA SER A 71 11.89 -8.98 -0.69
C SER A 71 11.99 -10.07 0.37
N LYS A 72 13.11 -10.80 0.40
CA LYS A 72 13.33 -11.85 1.40
C LYS A 72 13.18 -11.34 2.83
N SER A 73 13.66 -10.14 3.10
CA SER A 73 13.55 -9.56 4.44
C SER A 73 12.11 -9.21 4.82
N ASP A 74 11.24 -9.01 3.86
CA ASP A 74 9.85 -8.63 4.09
C ASP A 74 8.86 -9.81 4.03
N GLU A 75 9.30 -10.99 3.58
CA GLU A 75 8.44 -12.17 3.45
C GLU A 75 7.69 -12.54 4.72
N ARG A 76 8.30 -12.31 5.87
CA ARG A 76 7.71 -12.65 7.18
C ARG A 76 6.59 -11.69 7.59
N PHE A 77 6.50 -10.53 6.93
CA PHE A 77 5.48 -9.54 7.23
C PHE A 77 4.26 -9.70 6.33
N ARG A 78 3.17 -9.05 6.70
CA ARG A 78 1.97 -8.93 5.88
C ARG A 78 2.24 -7.87 4.82
N TRP A 79 2.90 -8.27 3.74
CA TRP A 79 3.46 -7.34 2.77
C TRP A 79 3.42 -7.92 1.36
N ILE A 80 3.18 -7.07 0.36
CA ILE A 80 3.26 -7.43 -1.05
C ILE A 80 3.81 -6.24 -1.82
N GLU A 81 4.47 -6.48 -2.94
CA GLU A 81 4.90 -5.42 -3.85
C GLU A 81 3.91 -5.30 -5.00
N VAL A 82 3.67 -4.07 -5.46
CA VAL A 82 2.68 -3.79 -6.50
C VAL A 82 3.33 -2.96 -7.61
N ASN A 83 3.12 -3.40 -8.85
CA ASN A 83 3.57 -2.69 -10.04
C ASN A 83 2.57 -1.58 -10.36
N LEU A 84 2.98 -0.32 -10.20
CA LEU A 84 2.09 0.82 -10.38
C LEU A 84 1.57 0.92 -11.83
N ALA A 85 2.36 0.49 -12.81
CA ALA A 85 1.94 0.54 -14.21
C ALA A 85 0.74 -0.36 -14.51
N ALA A 86 0.46 -1.33 -13.65
CA ALA A 86 -0.65 -2.26 -13.85
C ALA A 86 -1.93 -1.85 -13.11
N LEU A 87 -1.93 -0.71 -12.42
CA LEU A 87 -3.07 -0.25 -11.62
C LEU A 87 -3.80 0.91 -12.29
N ASP A 88 -5.11 0.97 -12.08
CA ASP A 88 -5.89 2.19 -12.28
C ASP A 88 -6.10 2.88 -10.91
N GLU A 89 -6.71 4.06 -10.95
CA GLU A 89 -6.93 4.85 -9.73
C GLU A 89 -7.85 4.15 -8.72
N THR A 90 -8.86 3.43 -9.20
CA THR A 90 -9.80 2.72 -8.33
C THR A 90 -9.09 1.60 -7.58
N GLU A 91 -8.31 0.80 -8.29
CA GLU A 91 -7.54 -0.28 -7.68
C GLU A 91 -6.51 0.25 -6.69
N LEU A 92 -5.82 1.33 -7.06
CA LEU A 92 -4.85 1.98 -6.19
C LEU A 92 -5.49 2.37 -4.86
N ARG A 93 -6.64 3.04 -4.93
CA ARG A 93 -7.37 3.47 -3.74
C ARG A 93 -7.77 2.29 -2.86
N GLU A 94 -8.31 1.23 -3.46
CA GLU A 94 -8.73 0.04 -2.73
C GLU A 94 -7.57 -0.62 -2.01
N LEU A 95 -6.43 -0.77 -2.68
CA LEU A 95 -5.24 -1.38 -2.08
C LEU A 95 -4.70 -0.56 -0.91
N ILE A 96 -4.65 0.75 -1.07
CA ILE A 96 -4.17 1.65 -0.01
C ILE A 96 -5.12 1.61 1.19
N LEU A 97 -6.43 1.67 0.96
CA LEU A 97 -7.42 1.63 2.04
C LEU A 97 -7.34 0.32 2.83
N GLU A 98 -7.17 -0.80 2.16
CA GLU A 98 -7.07 -2.10 2.84
C GLU A 98 -5.77 -2.18 3.66
N ALA A 99 -4.65 -1.69 3.13
CA ALA A 99 -3.39 -1.65 3.86
C ALA A 99 -3.49 -0.75 5.10
N TRP A 100 -4.07 0.43 4.95
CA TRP A 100 -4.30 1.36 6.05
C TRP A 100 -5.24 0.76 7.11
N ARG A 101 -6.31 0.11 6.67
CA ARG A 101 -7.28 -0.53 7.56
C ARG A 101 -6.63 -1.54 8.50
N MET A 102 -5.59 -2.22 8.04
CA MET A 102 -4.87 -3.19 8.87
C MET A 102 -4.08 -2.54 10.02
N CYS A 103 -3.87 -1.23 9.97
CA CYS A 103 -3.00 -0.52 10.90
C CYS A 103 -3.75 0.37 11.90
N VAL A 104 -5.03 0.61 11.70
CA VAL A 104 -5.84 1.47 12.59
C VAL A 104 -6.87 0.64 13.34
N PRO A 105 -7.36 1.15 14.50
CA PRO A 105 -8.47 0.48 15.20
C PRO A 105 -9.70 0.39 14.29
N LYS A 106 -10.47 -0.67 14.46
CA LYS A 106 -11.69 -0.89 13.66
C LYS A 106 -12.67 0.28 13.71
N THR A 107 -12.77 0.95 14.86
CA THR A 107 -13.64 2.11 15.01
C THR A 107 -13.21 3.29 14.14
N VAL A 108 -11.89 3.51 14.04
CA VAL A 108 -11.35 4.58 13.19
C VAL A 108 -11.64 4.29 11.72
N ALA A 109 -11.40 3.06 11.28
CA ALA A 109 -11.68 2.65 9.90
C ALA A 109 -13.18 2.77 9.58
N ALA A 110 -14.03 2.29 10.47
CA ALA A 110 -15.48 2.33 10.28
C ALA A 110 -16.00 3.76 10.14
N LEU A 111 -15.53 4.67 10.99
CA LEU A 111 -15.94 6.07 10.93
C LEU A 111 -15.54 6.73 9.61
N TYR A 112 -14.31 6.48 9.17
CA TYR A 112 -13.82 7.06 7.94
C TYR A 112 -14.55 6.52 6.71
N LEU A 113 -14.79 5.21 6.70
CA LEU A 113 -15.39 4.52 5.55
C LEU A 113 -16.92 4.57 5.56
N GLY A 114 -17.53 5.09 6.62
CA GLY A 114 -18.99 5.17 6.73
C GLY A 114 -19.66 3.82 7.01
N GLU A 115 -18.94 2.95 7.66
CA GLU A 115 -19.44 1.61 8.02
C GLU A 115 -20.09 1.56 9.40
#